data_83d16c8f3c504ef66b8c43327faa9e53
#
_entry.id   83d16c8f3c504ef66b8c43327faa9e53
#
_cell.length_a   1.000
_cell.length_b   1.000
_cell.length_c   1.000
_cell.angle_alpha   90.00
_cell.angle_beta   90.00
_cell.angle_gamma   90.00
#
_symmetry.space_group_name_H-M   'P 1'
#
loop_
_entity.id
_entity.type
_entity.pdbx_description
1 polymer ?
#
loop_
_entity_poly.entity_id
_entity_poly.type
_entity_poly.pdbx_seq_one_letter_code
_entity_poly.pdbx_strand_id
1 'polypeptide(L)'
;PEVFKSELEECKKMASTKNIDLKSFVFPGHTIGNIDHLAGLGFTSYRSNFVNTLGYPVQRPDKLWEHKSTVEFDIRPNWSMKYHVYRYKKIVDRAIKNRTNCHFWFHPSMPNQFLTDIMPALFEHIDKRRDEIWPTTMGEYTNWLNQNHSI
;
A
#
# COMPACT_ATOMS: atom_id res chain seq x y z
N PRO A 1 -5.70 -20.96 12.37
CA PRO A 1 -6.70 -20.50 11.38
C PRO A 1 -7.95 -19.93 12.05
N GLU A 2 -8.58 -20.65 13.00
CA GLU A 2 -9.85 -20.22 13.63
C GLU A 2 -9.72 -18.90 14.40
N VAL A 3 -8.67 -18.73 15.18
CA VAL A 3 -8.40 -17.46 15.89
C VAL A 3 -8.26 -16.30 14.93
N PHE A 4 -7.47 -16.47 13.85
CA PHE A 4 -7.29 -15.45 12.82
C PHE A 4 -8.63 -15.02 12.19
N LYS A 5 -9.47 -16.00 11.89
CA LYS A 5 -10.78 -15.76 11.30
C LYS A 5 -11.70 -15.00 12.25
N SER A 6 -11.82 -15.47 13.51
CA SER A 6 -12.68 -14.82 14.51
C SER A 6 -12.23 -13.39 14.84
N GLU A 7 -10.92 -13.14 14.90
CA GLU A 7 -10.37 -11.78 15.09
C GLU A 7 -10.75 -10.85 13.91
N LEU A 8 -10.64 -11.32 12.68
CA LEU A 8 -11.01 -10.51 11.51
C LEU A 8 -12.51 -10.26 11.42
N GLU A 9 -13.34 -11.25 11.76
CA GLU A 9 -14.79 -11.08 11.85
C GLU A 9 -15.16 -10.01 12.88
N GLU A 10 -14.55 -10.02 14.05
CA GLU A 10 -14.78 -8.99 15.07
C GLU A 10 -14.26 -7.62 14.64
N CYS A 11 -13.07 -7.54 14.01
CA CYS A 11 -12.57 -6.29 13.43
C CYS A 11 -13.55 -5.70 12.40
N LYS A 12 -14.10 -6.51 11.52
CA LYS A 12 -15.09 -6.07 10.52
C LYS A 12 -16.38 -5.60 11.18
N LYS A 13 -16.86 -6.30 12.18
CA LYS A 13 -18.04 -5.91 12.95
C LYS A 13 -17.81 -4.57 13.64
N MET A 14 -16.67 -4.36 14.31
CA MET A 14 -16.33 -3.08 14.92
C MET A 14 -16.22 -1.95 13.88
N ALA A 15 -15.59 -2.20 12.74
CA ALA A 15 -15.46 -1.22 11.67
C ALA A 15 -16.83 -0.82 11.10
N SER A 16 -17.74 -1.77 10.94
CA SER A 16 -19.09 -1.52 10.43
C SER A 16 -19.90 -0.58 11.35
N THR A 17 -19.67 -0.59 12.66
CA THR A 17 -20.33 0.37 13.60
C THR A 17 -19.88 1.82 13.35
N LYS A 18 -18.80 2.02 12.59
CA LYS A 18 -18.24 3.31 12.19
C LYS A 18 -18.47 3.62 10.71
N ASN A 19 -19.32 2.85 10.03
CA ASN A 19 -19.53 2.91 8.59
C ASN A 19 -18.25 2.70 7.77
N ILE A 20 -17.31 1.88 8.27
CA ILE A 20 -16.08 1.52 7.58
C ILE A 20 -16.22 0.09 7.07
N ASP A 21 -16.07 -0.10 5.76
CA ASP A 21 -16.01 -1.41 5.11
C ASP A 21 -14.56 -1.81 4.85
N LEU A 22 -14.06 -2.77 5.60
CA LEU A 22 -12.68 -3.26 5.49
C LEU A 22 -12.55 -4.18 4.27
N LYS A 23 -11.90 -3.71 3.22
CA LYS A 23 -11.65 -4.44 1.96
C LYS A 23 -10.20 -4.82 1.72
N SER A 24 -9.28 -4.11 2.35
CA SER A 24 -7.84 -4.32 2.18
C SER A 24 -7.20 -4.77 3.48
N PHE A 25 -6.27 -5.74 3.40
CA PHE A 25 -5.60 -6.29 4.55
C PHE A 25 -4.08 -6.08 4.50
N VAL A 26 -3.47 -5.80 5.63
CA VAL A 26 -2.02 -5.73 5.79
C VAL A 26 -1.60 -6.62 6.95
N PHE A 27 -0.73 -7.57 6.66
CA PHE A 27 -0.28 -8.52 7.69
C PHE A 27 0.61 -7.84 8.73
N PRO A 28 0.30 -7.98 10.03
CA PRO A 28 1.15 -7.48 11.11
C PRO A 28 2.53 -8.11 11.07
N GLY A 29 3.58 -7.31 11.37
CA GLY A 29 4.95 -7.78 11.43
C GLY A 29 5.47 -8.41 10.13
N HIS A 30 4.83 -8.13 9.01
CA HIS A 30 5.17 -8.68 7.70
C HIS A 30 5.12 -10.21 7.58
N THR A 31 4.47 -10.88 8.50
CA THR A 31 4.32 -12.34 8.49
C THR A 31 3.08 -12.74 7.71
N ILE A 32 3.25 -13.10 6.45
CA ILE A 32 2.15 -13.52 5.58
C ILE A 32 1.71 -14.94 5.95
N GLY A 33 0.42 -15.10 6.25
CA GLY A 33 -0.18 -16.40 6.56
C GLY A 33 -1.70 -16.36 6.47
N ASN A 34 -2.34 -17.50 6.42
CA ASN A 34 -3.80 -17.62 6.37
C ASN A 34 -4.50 -16.82 5.25
N ILE A 35 -3.80 -16.54 4.13
CA ILE A 35 -4.29 -15.72 3.01
C ILE A 35 -5.61 -16.27 2.48
N ASP A 36 -5.75 -17.59 2.39
CA ASP A 36 -6.90 -18.28 1.80
C ASP A 36 -8.20 -18.00 2.55
N HIS A 37 -8.13 -17.46 3.78
CA HIS A 37 -9.33 -17.05 4.53
C HIS A 37 -9.78 -15.62 4.20
N LEU A 38 -8.91 -14.78 3.65
CA LEU A 38 -9.21 -13.35 3.41
C LEU A 38 -10.36 -13.16 2.42
N ALA A 39 -10.35 -13.88 1.30
CA ALA A 39 -11.40 -13.79 0.28
C ALA A 39 -12.76 -14.20 0.86
N GLY A 40 -12.83 -15.30 1.61
CA GLY A 40 -14.04 -15.78 2.29
C GLY A 40 -14.59 -14.80 3.34
N LEU A 41 -13.74 -13.96 3.90
CA LEU A 41 -14.11 -12.89 4.83
C LEU A 41 -14.47 -11.56 4.13
N GLY A 42 -14.48 -11.55 2.78
CA GLY A 42 -14.89 -10.41 1.98
C GLY A 42 -13.81 -9.33 1.81
N PHE A 43 -12.54 -9.65 2.08
CA PHE A 43 -11.43 -8.81 1.63
C PHE A 43 -11.23 -8.98 0.13
N THR A 44 -10.80 -7.91 -0.53
CA THR A 44 -10.55 -7.89 -1.99
C THR A 44 -9.08 -7.78 -2.31
N SER A 45 -8.26 -7.36 -1.35
CA SER A 45 -6.83 -7.19 -1.54
C SER A 45 -6.03 -7.33 -0.26
N TYR A 46 -4.75 -7.63 -0.41
CA TYR A 46 -3.78 -7.57 0.68
C TYR A 46 -2.44 -7.02 0.18
N ARG A 47 -1.65 -6.49 1.12
CA ARG A 47 -0.28 -6.07 0.84
C ARG A 47 0.68 -7.21 1.15
N SER A 48 1.49 -7.58 0.16
CA SER A 48 2.61 -8.49 0.36
C SER A 48 3.91 -7.75 0.66
N ASN A 49 4.88 -8.51 1.11
CA ASN A 49 6.10 -7.99 1.73
C ASN A 49 7.31 -7.95 0.79
N PHE A 50 7.10 -7.66 -0.48
CA PHE A 50 8.21 -7.47 -1.41
C PHE A 50 8.69 -6.02 -1.39
N VAL A 51 9.72 -5.76 -0.60
CA VAL A 51 10.35 -4.44 -0.49
C VAL A 51 11.18 -4.14 -1.75
N ASN A 52 11.17 -2.88 -2.18
CA ASN A 52 11.90 -2.36 -3.33
C ASN A 52 11.43 -2.89 -4.71
N THR A 53 10.20 -3.34 -4.79
CA THR A 53 9.61 -3.82 -6.05
C THR A 53 8.67 -2.77 -6.64
N LEU A 54 8.99 -2.31 -7.85
CA LEU A 54 8.04 -1.62 -8.71
C LEU A 54 7.32 -2.69 -9.53
N GLY A 55 6.00 -2.73 -9.50
CA GLY A 55 5.25 -3.75 -10.25
C GLY A 55 3.75 -3.68 -10.02
N TYR A 56 3.03 -4.30 -10.92
CA TYR A 56 1.59 -4.36 -10.86
C TYR A 56 1.11 -5.36 -9.79
N PRO A 57 -0.09 -5.17 -9.23
CA PRO A 57 -0.75 -6.19 -8.44
C PRO A 57 -0.97 -7.46 -9.25
N VAL A 58 -1.05 -8.58 -8.55
CA VAL A 58 -1.32 -9.89 -9.15
C VAL A 58 -2.62 -10.42 -8.56
N GLN A 59 -3.54 -10.86 -9.42
CA GLN A 59 -4.76 -11.50 -8.97
C GLN A 59 -4.51 -12.98 -8.70
N ARG A 60 -4.91 -13.43 -7.53
CA ARG A 60 -4.87 -14.85 -7.15
C ARG A 60 -6.09 -15.61 -7.74
N PRO A 61 -6.05 -16.95 -7.77
CA PRO A 61 -7.19 -17.76 -8.22
C PRO A 61 -8.50 -17.51 -7.43
N ASP A 62 -8.37 -17.16 -6.14
CA ASP A 62 -9.48 -16.81 -5.25
C ASP A 62 -10.00 -15.36 -5.43
N LYS A 63 -9.57 -14.68 -6.49
CA LYS A 63 -9.92 -13.30 -6.86
C LYS A 63 -9.34 -12.23 -5.93
N LEU A 64 -8.55 -12.61 -4.94
CA LEU A 64 -7.86 -11.68 -4.05
C LEU A 64 -6.68 -11.03 -4.78
N TRP A 65 -6.53 -9.70 -4.67
CA TRP A 65 -5.41 -8.98 -5.26
C TRP A 65 -4.23 -8.87 -4.30
N GLU A 66 -3.06 -9.27 -4.75
CA GLU A 66 -1.80 -9.05 -4.07
C GLU A 66 -1.17 -7.74 -4.53
N HIS A 67 -1.05 -6.77 -3.63
CA HIS A 67 -0.32 -5.54 -3.86
C HIS A 67 1.08 -5.62 -3.25
N LYS A 68 2.09 -5.50 -4.10
CA LYS A 68 3.49 -5.49 -3.66
C LYS A 68 3.85 -4.13 -3.07
N SER A 69 4.51 -4.13 -1.90
CA SER A 69 5.08 -2.89 -1.37
C SER A 69 6.36 -2.52 -2.10
N THR A 70 6.53 -1.24 -2.42
CA THR A 70 7.76 -0.75 -3.07
C THR A 70 8.79 -0.37 -2.02
N VAL A 71 8.44 0.48 -1.09
CA VAL A 71 9.37 0.95 -0.06
C VAL A 71 8.62 1.44 1.17
N GLU A 72 9.19 1.12 2.33
CA GLU A 72 8.85 1.79 3.57
C GLU A 72 9.48 3.18 3.59
N PHE A 73 8.71 4.15 4.02
CA PHE A 73 9.28 5.43 4.39
C PHE A 73 10.01 5.27 5.72
N ASP A 74 11.31 5.46 5.70
CA ASP A 74 12.19 5.37 6.84
C ASP A 74 13.14 6.57 6.91
N ILE A 75 13.64 6.89 8.10
CA ILE A 75 14.73 7.85 8.29
C ILE A 75 15.95 7.08 8.80
N ARG A 76 16.95 6.97 7.95
CA ARG A 76 18.22 6.33 8.32
C ARG A 76 19.17 7.34 8.95
N PRO A 77 19.76 7.03 10.11
CA PRO A 77 20.60 7.98 10.86
C PRO A 77 21.77 8.58 10.07
N ASN A 78 22.31 7.80 9.13
CA ASN A 78 23.50 8.20 8.36
C ASN A 78 23.17 8.90 7.04
N TRP A 79 21.90 9.19 6.77
CA TRP A 79 21.46 9.84 5.54
C TRP A 79 20.90 11.23 5.82
N SER A 80 21.29 12.21 4.99
CA SER A 80 20.70 13.55 5.09
C SER A 80 19.23 13.56 4.66
N MET A 81 18.43 14.49 5.18
CA MET A 81 17.05 14.70 4.73
C MET A 81 16.97 14.95 3.23
N LYS A 82 17.91 15.72 2.68
CA LYS A 82 18.00 15.95 1.23
C LYS A 82 18.16 14.65 0.43
N TYR A 83 18.93 13.70 0.95
CA TYR A 83 19.13 12.41 0.30
C TYR A 83 17.87 11.54 0.39
N HIS A 84 17.16 11.53 1.52
CA HIS A 84 15.88 10.84 1.64
C HIS A 84 14.86 11.37 0.63
N VAL A 85 14.67 12.68 0.57
CA VAL A 85 13.78 13.34 -0.41
C VAL A 85 14.17 12.97 -1.84
N TYR A 86 15.46 13.08 -2.18
CA TYR A 86 15.97 12.70 -3.51
C TYR A 86 15.65 11.24 -3.84
N ARG A 87 15.90 10.31 -2.93
CA ARG A 87 15.65 8.89 -3.10
C ARG A 87 14.18 8.61 -3.40
N TYR A 88 13.27 9.16 -2.61
CA TYR A 88 11.83 8.92 -2.81
C TYR A 88 11.31 9.55 -4.11
N LYS A 89 11.75 10.74 -4.47
CA LYS A 89 11.45 11.35 -5.76
C LYS A 89 11.92 10.47 -6.93
N LYS A 90 13.13 9.92 -6.82
CA LYS A 90 13.68 8.99 -7.84
C LYS A 90 12.90 7.69 -7.98
N ILE A 91 12.30 7.18 -6.90
CA ILE A 91 11.42 6.00 -6.96
C ILE A 91 10.15 6.34 -7.73
N VAL A 92 9.54 7.49 -7.47
CA VAL A 92 8.37 8.00 -8.22
C VAL A 92 8.73 8.18 -9.70
N ASP A 93 9.82 8.88 -10.01
CA ASP A 93 10.28 9.09 -11.40
C ASP A 93 10.48 7.77 -12.14
N ARG A 94 11.01 6.76 -11.46
CA ARG A 94 11.21 5.43 -12.04
C ARG A 94 9.88 4.71 -12.28
N ALA A 95 8.92 4.86 -11.38
CA ALA A 95 7.58 4.30 -11.55
C ALA A 95 6.89 4.92 -12.78
N ILE A 96 6.95 6.23 -12.93
CA ILE A 96 6.43 6.96 -14.11
C ILE A 96 7.10 6.44 -15.38
N LYS A 97 8.45 6.46 -15.41
CA LYS A 97 9.21 6.02 -16.60
C LYS A 97 8.87 4.59 -17.02
N ASN A 98 8.66 3.71 -16.06
CA ASN A 98 8.36 2.31 -16.31
C ASN A 98 6.85 2.02 -16.44
N ARG A 99 6.00 3.06 -16.29
CA ARG A 99 4.54 2.94 -16.29
C ARG A 99 4.05 1.85 -15.34
N THR A 100 4.54 1.86 -14.10
CA THR A 100 4.28 0.82 -13.10
C THR A 100 3.84 1.40 -11.77
N ASN A 101 3.37 0.55 -10.87
CA ASN A 101 2.95 0.96 -9.55
C ASN A 101 4.12 1.24 -8.63
N CYS A 102 3.91 2.23 -7.76
CA CYS A 102 4.77 2.56 -6.64
C CYS A 102 3.92 2.58 -5.37
N HIS A 103 4.12 1.62 -4.48
CA HIS A 103 3.38 1.48 -3.24
C HIS A 103 4.25 1.87 -2.05
N PHE A 104 4.07 3.08 -1.54
CA PHE A 104 4.68 3.55 -0.31
C PHE A 104 3.85 3.14 0.91
N TRP A 105 4.53 2.90 2.02
CA TRP A 105 3.89 2.67 3.29
C TRP A 105 4.74 3.22 4.44
N PHE A 106 4.13 3.52 5.55
CA PHE A 106 4.80 4.08 6.73
C PHE A 106 4.01 3.81 8.00
N HIS A 107 4.67 4.00 9.14
CA HIS A 107 4.02 4.00 10.44
C HIS A 107 3.64 5.44 10.84
N PRO A 108 2.45 5.69 11.39
CA PRO A 108 2.05 7.03 11.84
C PRO A 108 2.95 7.62 12.93
N SER A 109 3.68 6.77 13.67
CA SER A 109 4.64 7.13 14.71
C SER A 109 6.02 7.54 14.18
N MET A 110 6.14 7.88 12.89
CA MET A 110 7.40 8.36 12.30
C MET A 110 7.90 9.63 12.97
N PRO A 111 9.24 9.89 12.98
CA PRO A 111 9.79 11.14 13.45
C PRO A 111 9.18 12.36 12.75
N ASN A 112 9.04 13.47 13.47
CA ASN A 112 8.42 14.69 12.94
C ASN A 112 9.07 15.16 11.63
N GLN A 113 10.39 15.03 11.49
CA GLN A 113 11.11 15.41 10.25
C GLN A 113 10.61 14.69 9.01
N PHE A 114 10.08 13.48 9.16
CA PHE A 114 9.45 12.80 8.04
C PHE A 114 8.20 13.56 7.57
N LEU A 115 7.36 14.01 8.50
CA LEU A 115 6.12 14.72 8.21
C LEU A 115 6.36 16.16 7.74
N THR A 116 7.42 16.84 8.28
CA THR A 116 7.70 18.25 7.98
C THR A 116 8.59 18.46 6.76
N ASP A 117 9.49 17.53 6.47
CA ASP A 117 10.51 17.72 5.45
C ASP A 117 10.34 16.78 4.25
N ILE A 118 10.11 15.49 4.51
CA ILE A 118 10.07 14.48 3.44
C ILE A 118 8.71 14.47 2.75
N MET A 119 7.62 14.34 3.49
CA MET A 119 6.29 14.22 2.89
C MET A 119 5.89 15.45 2.06
N PRO A 120 6.04 16.69 2.55
CA PRO A 120 5.69 17.87 1.74
C PRO A 120 6.50 17.96 0.44
N ALA A 121 7.81 17.70 0.51
CA ALA A 121 8.66 17.72 -0.67
C ALA A 121 8.33 16.60 -1.69
N LEU A 122 7.88 15.46 -1.20
CA LEU A 122 7.43 14.34 -2.05
C LEU A 122 6.06 14.65 -2.66
N PHE A 123 5.12 15.17 -1.89
CA PHE A 123 3.79 15.53 -2.38
C PHE A 123 3.85 16.65 -3.41
N GLU A 124 4.69 17.67 -3.20
CA GLU A 124 4.95 18.70 -4.21
C GLU A 124 5.50 18.11 -5.52
N HIS A 125 6.37 17.10 -5.42
CA HIS A 125 6.91 16.41 -6.59
C HIS A 125 5.85 15.60 -7.33
N ILE A 126 4.97 14.91 -6.60
CA ILE A 126 3.84 14.16 -7.15
C ILE A 126 2.85 15.13 -7.80
N ASP A 127 2.55 16.24 -7.14
CA ASP A 127 1.58 17.22 -7.62
C ASP A 127 2.00 17.87 -8.94
N LYS A 128 3.28 18.17 -9.10
CA LYS A 128 3.85 18.66 -10.37
C LYS A 128 3.76 17.64 -11.51
N ARG A 129 3.40 16.39 -11.22
CA ARG A 129 3.30 15.30 -12.17
C ARG A 129 1.92 14.67 -12.22
N ARG A 130 0.90 15.42 -11.81
CA ARG A 130 -0.49 14.94 -11.74
C ARG A 130 -1.01 14.37 -13.04
N ASP A 131 -0.56 14.90 -14.16
CA ASP A 131 -0.95 14.42 -15.50
C ASP A 131 -0.35 13.06 -15.87
N GLU A 132 0.70 12.63 -15.15
CA GLU A 132 1.42 11.38 -15.37
C GLU A 132 1.13 10.32 -14.29
N ILE A 133 0.54 10.72 -13.16
CA ILE A 133 0.36 9.89 -11.97
C ILE A 133 -1.11 9.88 -11.55
N TRP A 134 -1.58 8.71 -11.17
CA TRP A 134 -2.82 8.56 -10.43
C TRP A 134 -2.50 8.21 -8.96
N PRO A 135 -2.44 9.20 -8.04
CA PRO A 135 -2.33 8.95 -6.61
C PRO A 135 -3.65 8.36 -6.12
N THR A 136 -3.59 7.18 -5.54
CA THR A 136 -4.78 6.44 -5.14
C THR A 136 -4.50 5.56 -3.92
N THR A 137 -5.54 5.12 -3.25
CA THR A 137 -5.43 4.11 -2.20
C THR A 137 -5.39 2.71 -2.78
N MET A 138 -4.91 1.73 -1.99
CA MET A 138 -4.94 0.32 -2.39
C MET A 138 -6.36 -0.16 -2.70
N GLY A 139 -7.35 0.29 -1.92
CA GLY A 139 -8.76 -0.07 -2.12
C GLY A 139 -9.33 0.49 -3.42
N GLU A 140 -9.13 1.77 -3.71
CA GLU A 140 -9.59 2.40 -4.95
C GLU A 140 -8.95 1.77 -6.17
N TYR A 141 -7.65 1.49 -6.11
CA TYR A 141 -6.96 0.82 -7.22
C TYR A 141 -7.48 -0.62 -7.41
N THR A 142 -7.73 -1.37 -6.34
CA THR A 142 -8.35 -2.69 -6.42
C THR A 142 -9.73 -2.64 -7.06
N ASN A 143 -10.55 -1.67 -6.70
CA ASN A 143 -11.86 -1.48 -7.32
C ASN A 143 -11.75 -1.20 -8.82
N TRP A 144 -10.81 -0.34 -9.22
CA TRP A 144 -10.54 -0.07 -10.63
C TRP A 144 -10.09 -1.34 -11.38
N LEU A 145 -9.19 -2.12 -10.78
CA LEU A 145 -8.74 -3.40 -11.34
C LEU A 145 -9.91 -4.36 -11.56
N ASN A 146 -10.79 -4.52 -10.58
CA ASN A 146 -11.96 -5.40 -10.69
C ASN A 146 -12.93 -4.96 -11.80
N GLN A 147 -13.00 -3.66 -12.10
CA GLN A 147 -13.86 -3.13 -13.16
C GLN A 147 -13.22 -3.24 -14.56
N ASN A 148 -11.91 -3.22 -14.66
CA ASN A 148 -11.18 -3.12 -15.92
C ASN A 148 -10.40 -4.39 -16.29
N HIS A 149 -10.22 -5.34 -15.37
CA HIS A 149 -9.69 -6.67 -15.62
C HIS A 149 -10.83 -7.69 -15.73
N SER A 150 -11.67 -7.56 -16.74
CA SER A 150 -12.52 -8.67 -17.17
C SER A 150 -11.65 -9.58 -18.05
N ILE A 151 -11.16 -10.65 -17.47
CA ILE A 151 -10.59 -11.79 -18.22
C ILE A 151 -11.72 -12.76 -18.51
#